data_7c5de31bc1d3916c15b9c15566cf95e6
#
_entry.id   7c5de31bc1d3916c15b9c15566cf95e6
#
_cell.length_a   1.000
_cell.length_b   1.000
_cell.length_c   1.000
_cell.angle_alpha   90.00
_cell.angle_beta   90.00
_cell.angle_gamma   90.00
#
_symmetry.space_group_name_H-M   'P 1'
#
loop_
_entity.id
_entity.type
_entity.pdbx_description
1 polymer ?
#
loop_
_entity_poly.entity_id
_entity_poly.type
_entity_poly.pdbx_seq_one_letter_code
_entity_poly.pdbx_strand_id
1 'polypeptide(L)'
;MSEAFLIPALDALDLTAVIDIYQTQRTMMPSAVPGARRKRRALIDILDEFDGLILDGYGVINVGANLVAGIEDLLQVAANRNKPVVVLTNGGSFESSEAAEKYAKWRLPIMPNAVVSSRDALHAALF
;
A
#
# COMPACT_ATOMS: atom_id res chain seq x y z
N MET A 1 9.34 10.49 28.58
CA MET A 1 7.88 10.73 28.45
C MET A 1 7.68 11.35 27.08
N SER A 2 7.09 10.63 26.14
CA SER A 2 6.77 11.15 24.82
C SER A 2 5.63 12.16 24.98
N GLU A 3 5.89 13.43 24.72
CA GLU A 3 4.80 14.40 24.59
C GLU A 3 3.90 13.91 23.46
N ALA A 4 2.64 13.64 23.80
CA ALA A 4 1.64 13.28 22.82
C ALA A 4 1.49 14.46 21.87
N PHE A 5 1.78 14.25 20.59
CA PHE A 5 1.61 15.25 19.57
C PHE A 5 0.12 15.57 19.43
N LEU A 6 -0.29 16.74 19.91
CA LEU A 6 -1.66 17.24 19.78
C LEU A 6 -1.84 17.84 18.39
N ILE A 7 -2.63 17.16 17.57
CA ILE A 7 -3.10 17.74 16.31
C ILE A 7 -4.13 18.84 16.65
N PRO A 8 -3.95 20.08 16.20
CA PRO A 8 -4.93 21.14 16.42
C PRO A 8 -6.30 20.79 15.83
N ALA A 9 -7.36 21.40 16.34
CA ALA A 9 -8.68 21.25 15.76
C ALA A 9 -8.68 21.72 14.29
N LEU A 10 -9.51 21.08 13.47
CA LEU A 10 -9.54 21.30 12.01
C LEU A 10 -9.78 22.77 11.61
N ASP A 11 -10.56 23.49 12.40
CA ASP A 11 -10.87 24.90 12.22
C ASP A 11 -9.72 25.86 12.55
N ALA A 12 -8.71 25.36 13.30
CA ALA A 12 -7.49 26.07 13.63
C ALA A 12 -6.32 25.78 12.68
N LEU A 13 -6.54 24.92 11.65
CA LEU A 13 -5.52 24.53 10.68
C LEU A 13 -5.54 25.49 9.47
N ASP A 14 -4.75 26.55 9.54
CA ASP A 14 -4.36 27.28 8.34
C ASP A 14 -3.11 26.67 7.69
N LEU A 15 -2.73 27.16 6.50
CA LEU A 15 -1.58 26.63 5.75
C LEU A 15 -0.28 26.73 6.56
N THR A 16 -0.11 27.78 7.36
CA THR A 16 1.08 27.99 8.19
C THR A 16 1.16 26.94 9.29
N ALA A 17 0.05 26.73 9.99
CA ALA A 17 -0.04 25.70 11.03
C ALA A 17 0.24 24.30 10.48
N VAL A 18 -0.25 23.98 9.28
CA VAL A 18 0.04 22.69 8.63
C VAL A 18 1.53 22.55 8.31
N ILE A 19 2.17 23.59 7.79
CA ILE A 19 3.62 23.59 7.49
C ILE A 19 4.43 23.38 8.76
N ASP A 20 4.10 24.09 9.85
CA ASP A 20 4.79 23.97 11.14
C ASP A 20 4.66 22.57 11.74
N ILE A 21 3.48 21.95 11.62
CA ILE A 21 3.27 20.56 12.00
C ILE A 21 4.21 19.63 11.23
N TYR A 22 4.26 19.75 9.91
CA TYR A 22 5.16 18.94 9.08
C TYR A 22 6.63 19.17 9.41
N GLN A 23 7.05 20.40 9.67
CA GLN A 23 8.44 20.73 10.04
C GLN A 23 8.81 20.12 11.39
N THR A 24 7.91 20.18 12.37
CA THR A 24 8.11 19.57 13.69
C THR A 24 8.23 18.05 13.58
N GLN A 25 7.34 17.42 12.82
CA GLN A 25 7.37 15.97 12.62
C GLN A 25 8.56 15.49 11.80
N ARG A 26 9.12 16.36 10.95
CA ARG A 26 10.29 16.01 10.14
C ARG A 26 11.48 15.55 10.98
N THR A 27 11.62 16.05 12.20
CA THR A 27 12.69 15.63 13.13
C THR A 27 12.52 14.20 13.63
N MET A 28 11.29 13.67 13.60
CA MET A 28 10.96 12.29 13.99
C MET A 28 11.02 11.32 12.80
N MET A 29 11.11 11.84 11.57
CA MET A 29 11.24 11.01 10.38
C MET A 29 12.69 10.54 10.20
N PRO A 30 12.90 9.34 9.63
CA PRO A 30 14.24 8.88 9.29
C PRO A 30 14.96 9.90 8.39
N SER A 31 16.22 10.19 8.71
CA SER A 31 17.03 11.08 7.89
C SER A 31 17.14 10.51 6.47
N ALA A 32 16.73 11.31 5.48
CA ALA A 32 16.97 10.95 4.09
C ALA A 32 18.48 11.04 3.80
N VAL A 33 19.13 9.89 3.73
CA VAL A 33 20.49 9.82 3.20
C VAL A 33 20.37 9.85 1.67
N PRO A 34 20.94 10.85 0.97
CA PRO A 34 20.99 10.83 -0.48
C PRO A 34 21.72 9.56 -0.94
N GLY A 35 20.95 8.55 -1.33
CA GLY A 35 21.52 7.32 -1.87
C GLY A 35 22.12 7.56 -3.25
N ALA A 36 23.15 6.81 -3.60
CA ALA A 36 23.62 6.73 -4.98
C ALA A 36 22.43 6.42 -5.90
N ARG A 37 22.37 7.06 -7.09
CA ARG A 37 21.34 6.77 -8.09
C ARG A 37 21.33 5.28 -8.38
N ARG A 38 20.37 4.55 -7.83
CA ARG A 38 20.19 3.13 -8.13
C ARG A 38 19.64 3.00 -9.55
N LYS A 39 20.15 2.05 -10.31
CA LYS A 39 19.53 1.68 -11.58
C LYS A 39 18.09 1.26 -11.32
N ARG A 40 17.16 1.77 -12.13
CA ARG A 40 15.78 1.27 -12.09
C ARG A 40 15.79 -0.18 -12.55
N ARG A 41 15.15 -1.05 -11.79
CA ARG A 41 14.94 -2.47 -12.13
C ARG A 41 13.42 -2.71 -12.07
N ALA A 42 12.91 -3.51 -12.97
CA ALA A 42 11.53 -3.95 -12.86
C ALA A 42 11.41 -4.91 -11.67
N LEU A 43 10.29 -4.88 -10.97
CA LEU A 43 10.07 -5.76 -9.82
C LEU A 43 10.14 -7.23 -10.23
N ILE A 44 9.68 -7.56 -11.43
CA ILE A 44 9.76 -8.91 -11.99
C ILE A 44 11.21 -9.43 -12.13
N ASP A 45 12.18 -8.54 -12.38
CA ASP A 45 13.60 -8.91 -12.54
C ASP A 45 14.28 -9.21 -11.20
N ILE A 46 13.70 -8.73 -10.10
CA ILE A 46 14.24 -8.90 -8.75
C ILE A 46 13.35 -9.76 -7.86
N LEU A 47 12.33 -10.36 -8.43
CA LEU A 47 11.33 -11.13 -7.68
C LEU A 47 11.96 -12.27 -6.85
N ASP A 48 13.04 -12.87 -7.33
CA ASP A 48 13.73 -13.94 -6.62
C ASP A 48 14.52 -13.47 -5.38
N GLU A 49 14.72 -12.17 -5.24
CA GLU A 49 15.35 -11.57 -4.06
C GLU A 49 14.39 -11.51 -2.85
N PHE A 50 13.10 -11.86 -3.03
CA PHE A 50 12.04 -11.78 -2.03
C PHE A 50 11.33 -13.10 -1.84
N ASP A 51 10.87 -13.37 -0.62
CA ASP A 51 10.08 -14.57 -0.30
C ASP A 51 8.62 -14.42 -0.71
N GLY A 52 8.11 -13.20 -0.82
CA GLY A 52 6.75 -12.86 -1.22
C GLY A 52 6.59 -11.38 -1.47
N LEU A 53 5.38 -10.96 -1.86
CA LEU A 53 5.05 -9.58 -2.17
C LEU A 53 3.88 -9.11 -1.31
N ILE A 54 3.98 -7.88 -0.82
CA ILE A 54 2.84 -7.11 -0.30
C ILE A 54 2.66 -5.93 -1.25
N LEU A 55 1.51 -5.88 -1.90
CA LEU A 55 1.19 -4.88 -2.91
C LEU A 55 0.04 -3.99 -2.44
N ASP A 56 0.13 -2.70 -2.71
CA ASP A 56 -1.03 -1.81 -2.61
C ASP A 56 -1.99 -2.06 -3.78
N GLY A 57 -3.26 -1.76 -3.59
CA GLY A 57 -4.28 -1.90 -4.62
C GLY A 57 -4.25 -0.76 -5.63
N TYR A 58 -4.59 0.46 -5.17
CA TYR A 58 -4.72 1.61 -6.05
C TYR A 58 -3.36 2.23 -6.39
N GLY A 59 -3.10 2.39 -7.67
CA GLY A 59 -1.82 2.93 -8.16
C GLY A 59 -0.73 1.88 -8.35
N VAL A 60 -0.89 0.67 -7.81
CA VAL A 60 0.06 -0.45 -7.97
C VAL A 60 -0.56 -1.57 -8.80
N ILE A 61 -1.75 -2.06 -8.43
CA ILE A 61 -2.46 -3.07 -9.22
C ILE A 61 -3.35 -2.41 -10.26
N ASN A 62 -4.09 -1.37 -9.88
CA ASN A 62 -5.01 -0.69 -10.79
C ASN A 62 -5.11 0.82 -10.53
N VAL A 63 -5.54 1.54 -11.54
CA VAL A 63 -5.98 2.94 -11.45
C VAL A 63 -7.40 3.00 -12.01
N GLY A 64 -8.36 3.27 -11.13
CA GLY A 64 -9.78 3.17 -11.49
C GLY A 64 -10.16 1.76 -11.96
N ALA A 65 -10.71 1.66 -13.17
CA ALA A 65 -11.11 0.39 -13.78
C ALA A 65 -9.99 -0.26 -14.62
N ASN A 66 -8.81 0.33 -14.72
CA ASN A 66 -7.73 -0.14 -15.57
C ASN A 66 -6.60 -0.74 -14.73
N LEU A 67 -6.03 -1.84 -15.21
CA LEU A 67 -4.84 -2.43 -14.62
C LEU A 67 -3.60 -1.59 -14.92
N VAL A 68 -2.67 -1.56 -13.97
CA VAL A 68 -1.34 -0.99 -14.19
C VAL A 68 -0.57 -1.89 -15.15
N ALA A 69 0.08 -1.30 -16.14
CA ALA A 69 0.82 -2.05 -17.15
C ALA A 69 1.88 -2.96 -16.51
N GLY A 70 1.90 -4.23 -16.91
CA GLY A 70 2.84 -5.24 -16.43
C GLY A 70 2.46 -5.91 -15.11
N ILE A 71 1.36 -5.51 -14.45
CA ILE A 71 0.94 -6.14 -13.18
C ILE A 71 0.48 -7.59 -13.39
N GLU A 72 -0.19 -7.88 -14.50
CA GLU A 72 -0.64 -9.23 -14.83
C GLU A 72 0.55 -10.18 -14.98
N ASP A 73 1.57 -9.75 -15.73
CA ASP A 73 2.80 -10.53 -15.93
C ASP A 73 3.54 -10.77 -14.61
N LEU A 74 3.67 -9.73 -13.77
CA LEU A 74 4.30 -9.84 -12.46
C LEU A 74 3.58 -10.88 -11.58
N LEU A 75 2.26 -10.78 -11.49
CA LEU A 75 1.45 -11.68 -10.66
C LEU A 75 1.48 -13.11 -11.19
N GLN A 76 1.46 -13.29 -12.51
CA GLN A 76 1.56 -14.60 -13.12
C GLN A 76 2.93 -15.24 -12.87
N VAL A 77 4.01 -14.47 -12.98
CA VAL A 77 5.37 -14.95 -12.69
C VAL A 77 5.52 -15.26 -11.19
N ALA A 78 4.96 -14.43 -10.31
CA ALA A 78 4.95 -14.69 -8.87
C ALA A 78 4.23 -16.02 -8.56
N ALA A 79 3.05 -16.24 -9.14
CA ALA A 79 2.30 -17.48 -8.97
C ALA A 79 3.09 -18.72 -9.49
N ASN A 80 3.69 -18.63 -10.67
CA ASN A 80 4.48 -19.70 -11.26
C ASN A 80 5.74 -20.04 -10.42
N ARG A 81 6.26 -19.06 -9.69
CA ARG A 81 7.40 -19.25 -8.78
C ARG A 81 6.98 -19.56 -7.34
N ASN A 82 5.69 -19.82 -7.09
CA ASN A 82 5.12 -20.05 -5.76
C ASN A 82 5.46 -18.92 -4.75
N LYS A 83 5.56 -17.68 -5.23
CA LYS A 83 5.75 -16.53 -4.37
C LYS A 83 4.39 -16.05 -3.86
N PRO A 84 4.15 -16.03 -2.54
CA PRO A 84 2.89 -15.52 -2.01
C PRO A 84 2.74 -14.03 -2.31
N VAL A 85 1.52 -13.63 -2.64
CA VAL A 85 1.16 -12.23 -2.87
C VAL A 85 0.02 -11.87 -1.94
N VAL A 86 0.19 -10.81 -1.17
CA VAL A 86 -0.84 -10.20 -0.33
C VAL A 86 -1.13 -8.80 -0.86
N VAL A 87 -2.40 -8.47 -0.98
CA VAL A 87 -2.84 -7.12 -1.31
C VAL A 87 -3.24 -6.41 -0.03
N LEU A 88 -2.54 -5.34 0.29
CA LEU A 88 -2.88 -4.47 1.41
C LEU A 88 -3.47 -3.18 0.83
N THR A 89 -4.77 -2.97 1.00
CA THR A 89 -5.44 -1.80 0.43
C THR A 89 -6.06 -0.91 1.50
N ASN A 90 -5.87 0.39 1.34
CA ASN A 90 -6.51 1.40 2.18
C ASN A 90 -7.90 1.82 1.64
N GLY A 91 -8.48 1.04 0.76
CA GLY A 91 -9.83 1.24 0.22
C GLY A 91 -10.91 0.97 1.28
N GLY A 92 -11.09 1.91 2.21
CA GLY A 92 -12.03 1.76 3.34
C GLY A 92 -13.52 1.69 2.97
N SER A 93 -13.86 1.87 1.69
CA SER A 93 -15.26 1.80 1.21
C SER A 93 -15.79 0.38 1.05
N PHE A 94 -14.90 -0.61 0.92
CA PHE A 94 -15.25 -2.00 0.61
C PHE A 94 -14.59 -2.96 1.58
N GLU A 95 -15.26 -4.08 1.86
CA GLU A 95 -14.66 -5.21 2.55
C GLU A 95 -13.67 -5.93 1.63
N SER A 96 -12.76 -6.72 2.22
CA SER A 96 -11.76 -7.47 1.45
C SER A 96 -12.39 -8.44 0.45
N SER A 97 -13.56 -9.00 0.77
CA SER A 97 -14.33 -9.85 -0.11
C SER A 97 -14.73 -9.15 -1.41
N GLU A 98 -15.26 -7.92 -1.32
CA GLU A 98 -15.64 -7.11 -2.49
C GLU A 98 -14.42 -6.68 -3.30
N ALA A 99 -13.32 -6.33 -2.61
CA ALA A 99 -12.06 -6.02 -3.26
C ALA A 99 -11.49 -7.24 -4.01
N ALA A 100 -11.61 -8.44 -3.45
CA ALA A 100 -11.18 -9.69 -4.06
C ALA A 100 -11.99 -10.03 -5.32
N GLU A 101 -13.32 -9.77 -5.32
CA GLU A 101 -14.15 -9.95 -6.52
C GLU A 101 -13.67 -9.13 -7.71
N LYS A 102 -13.20 -7.92 -7.47
CA LYS A 102 -12.64 -7.06 -8.50
C LYS A 102 -11.42 -7.71 -9.16
N TYR A 103 -10.51 -8.27 -8.38
CA TYR A 103 -9.33 -8.96 -8.88
C TYR A 103 -9.70 -10.26 -9.61
N ALA A 104 -10.70 -10.97 -9.14
CA ALA A 104 -11.23 -12.16 -9.81
C ALA A 104 -11.84 -11.82 -11.19
N LYS A 105 -12.57 -10.71 -11.31
CA LYS A 105 -13.10 -10.23 -12.60
C LYS A 105 -11.99 -9.95 -13.62
N TRP A 106 -10.84 -9.49 -13.16
CA TRP A 106 -9.64 -9.31 -13.99
C TRP A 106 -8.81 -10.58 -14.16
N ARG A 107 -9.25 -11.70 -13.61
CA ARG A 107 -8.55 -13.00 -13.66
C ARG A 107 -7.12 -12.95 -13.10
N LEU A 108 -6.87 -12.05 -12.15
CA LEU A 108 -5.59 -11.99 -11.49
C LEU A 108 -5.43 -13.16 -10.52
N PRO A 109 -4.25 -13.77 -10.41
CA PRO A 109 -3.97 -14.88 -9.50
C PRO A 109 -3.81 -14.38 -8.04
N ILE A 110 -4.84 -13.72 -7.52
CA ILE A 110 -4.91 -13.21 -6.15
C ILE A 110 -6.02 -13.97 -5.43
N MET A 111 -5.66 -14.67 -4.39
CA MET A 111 -6.62 -15.42 -3.58
C MET A 111 -7.46 -14.46 -2.74
N PRO A 112 -8.77 -14.69 -2.55
CA PRO A 112 -9.63 -13.82 -1.76
C PRO A 112 -9.11 -13.56 -0.34
N ASN A 113 -8.57 -14.56 0.33
CA ASN A 113 -7.98 -14.46 1.66
C ASN A 113 -6.61 -13.76 1.70
N ALA A 114 -6.04 -13.44 0.55
CA ALA A 114 -4.82 -12.67 0.43
C ALA A 114 -5.08 -11.15 0.27
N VAL A 115 -6.33 -10.71 0.34
CA VAL A 115 -6.68 -9.29 0.33
C VAL A 115 -6.98 -8.84 1.74
N VAL A 116 -6.31 -7.79 2.18
CA VAL A 116 -6.49 -7.16 3.49
C VAL A 116 -6.90 -5.70 3.28
N SER A 117 -8.05 -5.30 3.78
CA SER A 117 -8.51 -3.92 3.72
C SER A 117 -8.37 -3.22 5.07
N SER A 118 -8.21 -1.90 5.05
CA SER A 118 -8.23 -1.10 6.28
C SER A 118 -9.57 -1.19 7.00
N ARG A 119 -10.66 -1.44 6.28
CA ARG A 119 -11.99 -1.63 6.86
C ARG A 119 -12.06 -2.92 7.70
N ASP A 120 -11.52 -4.04 7.18
CA ASP A 120 -11.49 -5.29 7.94
C ASP A 120 -10.62 -5.17 9.18
N ALA A 121 -9.48 -4.48 9.05
CA ALA A 121 -8.59 -4.21 10.18
C ALA A 121 -9.30 -3.37 11.26
N LEU A 122 -10.07 -2.36 10.86
CA LEU A 122 -10.88 -1.54 11.77
C LEU A 122 -11.97 -2.38 12.43
N HIS A 123 -12.68 -3.19 11.65
CA HIS A 123 -13.72 -4.07 12.18
C HIS A 123 -13.15 -5.04 13.23
N ALA A 124 -12.04 -5.70 12.92
CA ALA A 124 -11.37 -6.61 13.85
C ALA A 124 -10.83 -5.93 15.13
N ALA A 125 -10.56 -4.63 15.06
CA ALA A 125 -10.08 -3.86 16.23
C ALA A 125 -11.21 -3.37 17.14
N LEU A 126 -12.46 -3.31 16.64
CA LEU A 126 -13.61 -2.78 17.37
C LEU A 126 -14.53 -3.86 17.92
N PHE A 127 -14.49 -5.07 17.39
CA PHE A 127 -15.36 -6.20 17.70
C PHE A 127 -14.58 -7.49 17.91
#